data_5f854a7a140aca494fff065ad85491e1
#
_entry.id   5f854a7a140aca494fff065ad85491e1
#
_cell.length_a   1.000
_cell.length_b   1.000
_cell.length_c   1.000
_cell.angle_alpha   90.00
_cell.angle_beta   90.00
_cell.angle_gamma   90.00
#
_symmetry.space_group_name_H-M   'P 1'
#
loop_
_entity.id
_entity.type
_entity.pdbx_description
1 polymer ?
#
loop_
_entity_poly.entity_id
_entity_poly.type
_entity_poly.pdbx_seq_one_letter_code
_entity_poly.pdbx_strand_id
1 'polypeptide(L)'
;FIFEGEKVTIDGPRAATALGIEIVYQDLALCDNLDIVHNMFLGREEKKGITLNETSMESLARKTLDGLNVRTVKSIRQTVSSLSGGQRQTVAIARAVLWNSKVVVLDEPTAALGVAQTEQVLNLVRRLADKGLAVVLISHNLNDIFQVADNIAALYLGNMAAQVKKTDVTTNQVIELITTGKSEGVTK
;
A
#
# COMPACT_ATOMS: atom_id res chain seq x y z
N PHE A 1 -2.80 20.66 2.41
CA PHE A 1 -1.71 19.67 2.35
C PHE A 1 -0.41 20.35 1.89
N ILE A 2 0.73 19.82 2.34
CA ILE A 2 2.05 20.19 1.81
C ILE A 2 2.63 18.93 1.15
N PHE A 3 2.96 19.02 -0.13
CA PHE A 3 3.48 17.89 -0.92
C PHE A 3 4.75 18.35 -1.64
N GLU A 4 5.87 17.66 -1.41
CA GLU A 4 7.21 18.05 -1.92
C GLU A 4 7.59 19.52 -1.63
N GLY A 5 7.17 20.04 -0.47
CA GLY A 5 7.42 21.42 -0.05
C GLY A 5 6.41 22.45 -0.58
N GLU A 6 5.55 22.08 -1.51
CA GLU A 6 4.53 22.94 -2.10
C GLU A 6 3.15 22.74 -1.44
N LYS A 7 2.43 23.85 -1.26
CA LYS A 7 1.05 23.79 -0.76
C LYS A 7 0.11 23.35 -1.89
N VAL A 8 -0.54 22.20 -1.69
CA VAL A 8 -1.45 21.61 -2.68
C VAL A 8 -2.87 21.48 -2.11
N THR A 9 -3.85 21.54 -3.01
CA THR A 9 -5.25 21.22 -2.72
C THR A 9 -5.59 19.91 -3.39
N ILE A 10 -6.20 18.97 -2.64
CA ILE A 10 -6.61 17.66 -3.14
C ILE A 10 -8.14 17.61 -3.06
N ASP A 11 -8.80 17.86 -4.20
CA ASP A 11 -10.27 17.96 -4.28
C ASP A 11 -10.93 16.59 -4.49
N GLY A 12 -10.14 15.56 -4.73
CA GLY A 12 -10.65 14.22 -4.95
C GLY A 12 -9.60 13.21 -5.44
N PRO A 13 -10.00 11.96 -5.70
CA PRO A 13 -9.08 10.87 -6.05
C PRO A 13 -8.19 11.18 -7.26
N ARG A 14 -8.75 11.81 -8.30
CA ARG A 14 -7.98 12.18 -9.51
C ARG A 14 -6.86 13.16 -9.22
N ALA A 15 -7.11 14.15 -8.34
CA ALA A 15 -6.09 15.10 -7.92
C ALA A 15 -4.98 14.41 -7.10
N ALA A 16 -5.33 13.50 -6.21
CA ALA A 16 -4.37 12.69 -5.47
C ALA A 16 -3.49 11.84 -6.41
N THR A 17 -4.11 11.11 -7.35
CA THR A 17 -3.40 10.31 -8.34
C THR A 17 -2.47 11.16 -9.23
N ALA A 18 -2.88 12.35 -9.62
CA ALA A 18 -2.04 13.27 -10.42
C ALA A 18 -0.76 13.71 -9.67
N LEU A 19 -0.80 13.74 -8.35
CA LEU A 19 0.37 13.98 -7.48
C LEU A 19 1.22 12.73 -7.26
N GLY A 20 0.79 11.55 -7.74
CA GLY A 20 1.45 10.28 -7.48
C GLY A 20 1.09 9.68 -6.12
N ILE A 21 -0.08 10.00 -5.58
CA ILE A 21 -0.63 9.38 -4.36
C ILE A 21 -1.59 8.27 -4.78
N GLU A 22 -1.26 7.04 -4.46
CA GLU A 22 -2.08 5.87 -4.76
C GLU A 22 -2.52 5.18 -3.46
N ILE A 23 -3.72 4.59 -3.48
CA ILE A 23 -4.32 3.95 -2.31
C ILE A 23 -4.63 2.49 -2.64
N VAL A 24 -4.21 1.60 -1.75
CA VAL A 24 -4.62 0.20 -1.73
C VAL A 24 -5.60 0.05 -0.58
N TYR A 25 -6.86 -0.14 -0.92
CA TYR A 25 -7.95 -0.32 0.04
C TYR A 25 -7.93 -1.74 0.64
N GLN A 26 -8.56 -1.91 1.78
CA GLN A 26 -8.78 -3.22 2.42
C GLN A 26 -9.52 -4.19 1.47
N ASP A 27 -10.54 -3.71 0.77
CA ASP A 27 -11.08 -4.39 -0.41
C ASP A 27 -10.20 -4.04 -1.60
N LEU A 28 -9.41 -5.00 -2.06
CA LEU A 28 -8.35 -4.82 -3.06
C LEU A 28 -8.84 -4.29 -4.42
N ALA A 29 -10.15 -4.27 -4.63
CA ALA A 29 -10.79 -3.86 -5.89
C ALA A 29 -10.14 -4.55 -7.12
N LEU A 30 -9.91 -5.86 -7.01
CA LEU A 30 -9.44 -6.72 -8.09
C LEU A 30 -10.61 -7.49 -8.70
N CYS A 31 -10.62 -7.59 -10.03
CA CYS A 31 -11.59 -8.38 -10.77
C CYS A 31 -11.14 -9.83 -10.84
N ASP A 32 -11.86 -10.73 -10.17
CA ASP A 32 -11.52 -12.15 -10.05
C ASP A 32 -11.42 -12.89 -11.39
N ASN A 33 -12.24 -12.49 -12.36
CA ASN A 33 -12.32 -13.09 -13.70
C ASN A 33 -11.27 -12.56 -14.69
N LEU A 34 -10.51 -11.55 -14.34
CA LEU A 34 -9.42 -11.01 -15.15
C LEU A 34 -8.08 -11.58 -14.69
N ASP A 35 -7.11 -11.60 -15.61
CA ASP A 35 -5.74 -11.93 -15.27
C ASP A 35 -5.03 -10.78 -14.54
N ILE A 36 -3.82 -11.01 -14.08
CA ILE A 36 -3.02 -10.04 -13.33
C ILE A 36 -2.72 -8.80 -14.18
N VAL A 37 -2.37 -8.98 -15.46
CA VAL A 37 -2.04 -7.85 -16.36
C VAL A 37 -3.24 -6.93 -16.52
N HIS A 38 -4.41 -7.49 -16.83
CA HIS A 38 -5.63 -6.69 -16.99
C HIS A 38 -6.04 -6.02 -15.69
N ASN A 39 -5.88 -6.68 -14.54
CA ASN A 39 -6.12 -6.04 -13.23
C ASN A 39 -5.18 -4.89 -12.94
N MET A 40 -3.89 -5.00 -13.28
CA MET A 40 -2.92 -3.93 -13.05
C MET A 40 -3.18 -2.69 -13.90
N PHE A 41 -3.76 -2.86 -15.09
CA PHE A 41 -4.05 -1.77 -16.03
C PHE A 41 -5.51 -1.34 -16.05
N LEU A 42 -6.39 -1.94 -15.27
CA LEU A 42 -7.83 -1.69 -15.29
C LEU A 42 -8.15 -0.20 -15.12
N GLY A 43 -8.80 0.39 -16.13
CA GLY A 43 -9.14 1.81 -16.19
C GLY A 43 -8.00 2.72 -16.65
N ARG A 44 -6.82 2.15 -16.95
CA ARG A 44 -5.62 2.86 -17.46
C ARG A 44 -4.92 2.02 -18.54
N GLU A 45 -5.71 1.32 -19.36
CA GLU A 45 -5.19 0.40 -20.36
C GLU A 45 -4.39 1.14 -21.42
N GLU A 46 -3.23 0.59 -21.77
CA GLU A 46 -2.45 1.09 -22.93
C GLU A 46 -3.11 0.66 -24.24
N LYS A 47 -3.20 1.58 -25.17
CA LYS A 47 -3.85 1.37 -26.47
C LYS A 47 -2.87 1.52 -27.64
N LYS A 48 -3.06 0.68 -28.66
CA LYS A 48 -2.41 0.81 -29.97
C LYS A 48 -3.51 0.95 -31.02
N GLY A 49 -3.84 2.19 -31.38
CA GLY A 49 -5.02 2.48 -32.18
C GLY A 49 -6.30 2.17 -31.40
N ILE A 50 -7.15 1.29 -31.93
CA ILE A 50 -8.43 0.89 -31.33
C ILE A 50 -8.33 -0.39 -30.46
N THR A 51 -7.17 -1.03 -30.41
CA THR A 51 -6.92 -2.28 -29.64
C THR A 51 -6.04 -2.01 -28.42
N LEU A 52 -6.06 -2.94 -27.47
CA LEU A 52 -5.15 -2.91 -26.34
C LEU A 52 -3.72 -3.25 -26.77
N ASN A 53 -2.74 -2.58 -26.18
CA ASN A 53 -1.32 -2.90 -26.37
C ASN A 53 -0.87 -3.94 -25.34
N GLU A 54 -1.35 -5.17 -25.51
CA GLU A 54 -1.10 -6.29 -24.61
C GLU A 54 0.39 -6.52 -24.34
N THR A 55 1.22 -6.42 -25.36
CA THR A 55 2.68 -6.66 -25.24
C THR A 55 3.34 -5.63 -24.32
N SER A 56 2.96 -4.35 -24.44
CA SER A 56 3.51 -3.28 -23.58
C SER A 56 3.03 -3.45 -22.16
N MET A 57 1.73 -3.67 -21.95
CA MET A 57 1.14 -3.90 -20.63
C MET A 57 1.79 -5.10 -19.92
N GLU A 58 1.98 -6.20 -20.64
CA GLU A 58 2.62 -7.41 -20.12
C GLU A 58 4.08 -7.16 -19.68
N SER A 59 4.84 -6.48 -20.55
CA SER A 59 6.23 -6.11 -20.26
C SER A 59 6.34 -5.22 -19.03
N LEU A 60 5.47 -4.22 -18.90
CA LEU A 60 5.49 -3.29 -17.78
C LEU A 60 5.01 -3.96 -16.47
N ALA A 61 3.96 -4.80 -16.54
CA ALA A 61 3.50 -5.59 -15.40
C ALA A 61 4.62 -6.50 -14.87
N ARG A 62 5.30 -7.23 -15.77
CA ARG A 62 6.44 -8.10 -15.42
C ARG A 62 7.57 -7.30 -14.77
N LYS A 63 7.98 -6.20 -15.40
CA LYS A 63 9.02 -5.32 -14.85
C LYS A 63 8.69 -4.80 -13.46
N THR A 64 7.43 -4.45 -13.22
CA THR A 64 6.97 -3.96 -11.90
C THR A 64 7.04 -5.07 -10.85
N LEU A 65 6.50 -6.26 -11.15
CA LEU A 65 6.52 -7.40 -10.23
C LEU A 65 7.95 -7.86 -9.93
N ASP A 66 8.80 -7.96 -10.95
CA ASP A 66 10.22 -8.32 -10.79
C ASP A 66 10.95 -7.27 -9.96
N GLY A 67 10.69 -5.99 -10.23
CA GLY A 67 11.23 -4.88 -9.45
C GLY A 67 10.84 -4.92 -7.97
N LEU A 68 9.69 -5.48 -7.62
CA LEU A 68 9.22 -5.70 -6.25
C LEU A 68 9.69 -7.05 -5.66
N ASN A 69 10.48 -7.83 -6.39
CA ASN A 69 10.89 -9.20 -6.03
C ASN A 69 9.70 -10.13 -5.74
N VAL A 70 8.61 -9.97 -6.49
CA VAL A 70 7.41 -10.80 -6.38
C VAL A 70 7.66 -12.12 -7.12
N ARG A 71 8.04 -13.16 -6.38
CA ARG A 71 8.32 -14.51 -6.92
C ARG A 71 7.17 -15.50 -6.73
N THR A 72 6.12 -15.10 -6.02
CA THR A 72 5.00 -15.99 -5.66
C THR A 72 3.99 -16.17 -6.79
N VAL A 73 4.03 -15.30 -7.81
CA VAL A 73 3.16 -15.35 -8.99
C VAL A 73 3.85 -16.17 -10.09
N LYS A 74 3.26 -17.30 -10.47
CA LYS A 74 3.84 -18.21 -11.49
C LYS A 74 3.68 -17.69 -12.92
N SER A 75 2.56 -17.05 -13.22
CA SER A 75 2.25 -16.46 -14.52
C SER A 75 1.43 -15.19 -14.33
N ILE A 76 1.82 -14.13 -15.02
CA ILE A 76 1.07 -12.87 -15.01
C ILE A 76 -0.26 -12.94 -15.78
N ARG A 77 -0.48 -14.03 -16.53
CA ARG A 77 -1.72 -14.34 -17.25
C ARG A 77 -2.66 -15.27 -16.48
N GLN A 78 -2.31 -15.65 -15.25
CA GLN A 78 -3.26 -16.38 -14.40
C GLN A 78 -4.35 -15.45 -13.87
N THR A 79 -5.57 -15.98 -13.74
CA THR A 79 -6.71 -15.22 -13.21
C THR A 79 -6.53 -14.92 -11.73
N VAL A 80 -7.00 -13.76 -11.31
CA VAL A 80 -6.91 -13.31 -9.89
C VAL A 80 -7.67 -14.25 -8.97
N SER A 81 -8.76 -14.88 -9.43
CA SER A 81 -9.50 -15.90 -8.66
C SER A 81 -8.63 -17.08 -8.20
N SER A 82 -7.56 -17.41 -8.93
CA SER A 82 -6.64 -18.51 -8.60
C SER A 82 -5.55 -18.14 -7.60
N LEU A 83 -5.46 -16.86 -7.21
CA LEU A 83 -4.43 -16.34 -6.30
C LEU A 83 -4.81 -16.55 -4.84
N SER A 84 -3.81 -16.82 -3.99
CA SER A 84 -3.97 -16.73 -2.54
C SER A 84 -4.19 -15.29 -2.09
N GLY A 85 -4.72 -15.07 -0.87
CA GLY A 85 -4.91 -13.73 -0.31
C GLY A 85 -3.65 -12.87 -0.34
N GLY A 86 -2.50 -13.40 0.08
CA GLY A 86 -1.22 -12.69 0.03
C GLY A 86 -0.74 -12.37 -1.40
N GLN A 87 -1.02 -13.25 -2.38
CA GLN A 87 -0.73 -12.96 -3.79
C GLN A 87 -1.63 -11.86 -4.33
N ARG A 88 -2.93 -11.88 -4.02
CA ARG A 88 -3.88 -10.81 -4.37
C ARG A 88 -3.42 -9.46 -3.79
N GLN A 89 -3.04 -9.44 -2.52
CA GLN A 89 -2.50 -8.25 -1.86
C GLN A 89 -1.26 -7.71 -2.58
N THR A 90 -0.35 -8.60 -2.94
CA THR A 90 0.87 -8.25 -3.67
C THR A 90 0.55 -7.65 -5.05
N VAL A 91 -0.42 -8.19 -5.78
CA VAL A 91 -0.87 -7.67 -7.08
C VAL A 91 -1.51 -6.28 -6.91
N ALA A 92 -2.34 -6.07 -5.88
CA ALA A 92 -2.95 -4.78 -5.59
C ALA A 92 -1.89 -3.71 -5.27
N ILE A 93 -0.87 -4.06 -4.48
CA ILE A 93 0.26 -3.16 -4.20
C ILE A 93 1.07 -2.89 -5.49
N ALA A 94 1.34 -3.91 -6.30
CA ALA A 94 2.06 -3.74 -7.58
C ALA A 94 1.29 -2.82 -8.53
N ARG A 95 -0.05 -2.94 -8.59
CA ARG A 95 -0.91 -2.03 -9.35
C ARG A 95 -0.75 -0.58 -8.89
N ALA A 96 -0.71 -0.33 -7.59
CA ALA A 96 -0.56 1.01 -7.04
C ALA A 96 0.79 1.65 -7.41
N VAL A 97 1.89 0.88 -7.41
CA VAL A 97 3.23 1.42 -7.71
C VAL A 97 3.59 1.43 -9.20
N LEU A 98 2.77 0.80 -10.05
CA LEU A 98 2.99 0.74 -11.50
C LEU A 98 3.10 2.14 -12.14
N TRP A 99 2.40 3.13 -11.59
CA TRP A 99 2.20 4.47 -12.16
C TRP A 99 3.15 5.52 -11.62
N ASN A 100 4.38 5.13 -11.26
CA ASN A 100 5.41 6.03 -10.74
C ASN A 100 4.94 6.79 -9.47
N SER A 101 4.32 6.06 -8.56
CA SER A 101 3.80 6.60 -7.32
C SER A 101 4.91 7.18 -6.45
N LYS A 102 4.62 8.27 -5.75
CA LYS A 102 5.49 8.90 -4.75
C LYS A 102 5.06 8.52 -3.34
N VAL A 103 3.75 8.38 -3.15
CA VAL A 103 3.13 7.99 -1.88
C VAL A 103 2.19 6.82 -2.14
N VAL A 104 2.28 5.79 -1.32
CA VAL A 104 1.35 4.66 -1.32
C VAL A 104 0.70 4.55 0.06
N VAL A 105 -0.62 4.64 0.10
CA VAL A 105 -1.42 4.43 1.31
C VAL A 105 -1.94 3.00 1.28
N LEU A 106 -1.67 2.22 2.31
CA LEU A 106 -2.10 0.83 2.45
C LEU A 106 -3.07 0.74 3.63
N ASP A 107 -4.32 0.39 3.33
CA ASP A 107 -5.38 0.26 4.35
C ASP A 107 -5.54 -1.21 4.72
N GLU A 108 -5.17 -1.54 5.97
CA GLU A 108 -5.22 -2.90 6.55
C GLU A 108 -4.63 -3.99 5.63
N PRO A 109 -3.40 -3.83 5.11
CA PRO A 109 -2.88 -4.71 4.04
C PRO A 109 -2.58 -6.14 4.50
N THR A 110 -2.60 -6.40 5.80
CA THR A 110 -2.33 -7.71 6.41
C THR A 110 -3.58 -8.35 7.00
N ALA A 111 -4.73 -7.66 6.95
CA ALA A 111 -5.99 -8.19 7.45
C ALA A 111 -6.34 -9.53 6.78
N ALA A 112 -6.78 -10.50 7.57
CA ALA A 112 -7.18 -11.83 7.11
C ALA A 112 -6.09 -12.67 6.41
N LEU A 113 -4.81 -12.31 6.57
CA LEU A 113 -3.68 -13.09 6.07
C LEU A 113 -3.09 -14.00 7.16
N GLY A 114 -2.59 -15.17 6.76
CA GLY A 114 -1.82 -16.04 7.63
C GLY A 114 -0.41 -15.47 7.88
N VAL A 115 0.27 -15.95 8.92
CA VAL A 115 1.58 -15.43 9.40
C VAL A 115 2.61 -15.30 8.27
N ALA A 116 2.81 -16.32 7.46
CA ALA A 116 3.78 -16.29 6.36
C ALA A 116 3.42 -15.29 5.26
N GLN A 117 2.12 -15.09 5.00
CA GLN A 117 1.64 -14.12 4.02
C GLN A 117 1.77 -12.69 4.54
N THR A 118 1.47 -12.46 5.82
CA THR A 118 1.70 -11.19 6.51
C THR A 118 3.17 -10.77 6.41
N GLU A 119 4.09 -11.66 6.73
CA GLU A 119 5.52 -11.38 6.62
C GLU A 119 5.95 -11.02 5.19
N GLN A 120 5.41 -11.70 4.17
CA GLN A 120 5.68 -11.36 2.77
C GLN A 120 5.20 -9.94 2.41
N VAL A 121 4.00 -9.55 2.88
CA VAL A 121 3.45 -8.21 2.64
C VAL A 121 4.26 -7.15 3.38
N LEU A 122 4.61 -7.36 4.66
CA LEU A 122 5.43 -6.42 5.42
C LEU A 122 6.84 -6.25 4.83
N ASN A 123 7.45 -7.33 4.35
CA ASN A 123 8.71 -7.26 3.61
C ASN A 123 8.57 -6.48 2.29
N LEU A 124 7.41 -6.56 1.62
CA LEU A 124 7.14 -5.74 0.44
C LEU A 124 7.03 -4.27 0.81
N VAL A 125 6.32 -3.93 1.89
CA VAL A 125 6.20 -2.57 2.43
C VAL A 125 7.59 -1.96 2.69
N ARG A 126 8.49 -2.68 3.36
CA ARG A 126 9.87 -2.21 3.59
C ARG A 126 10.60 -1.95 2.26
N ARG A 127 10.52 -2.87 1.31
CA ARG A 127 11.15 -2.68 -0.01
C ARG A 127 10.61 -1.46 -0.77
N LEU A 128 9.34 -1.10 -0.61
CA LEU A 128 8.80 0.14 -1.20
C LEU A 128 9.47 1.37 -0.58
N ALA A 129 9.58 1.42 0.74
CA ALA A 129 10.26 2.51 1.45
C ALA A 129 11.76 2.57 1.08
N ASP A 130 12.47 1.44 1.02
CA ASP A 130 13.87 1.36 0.60
C ASP A 130 14.11 1.87 -0.83
N LYS A 131 13.08 1.84 -1.67
CA LYS A 131 13.10 2.41 -3.03
C LYS A 131 12.75 3.90 -3.07
N GLY A 132 12.54 4.53 -1.93
CA GLY A 132 12.26 5.95 -1.81
C GLY A 132 10.78 6.34 -1.90
N LEU A 133 9.85 5.38 -1.86
CA LEU A 133 8.43 5.69 -1.77
C LEU A 133 8.08 6.08 -0.32
N ALA A 134 7.26 7.09 -0.16
CA ALA A 134 6.61 7.34 1.12
C ALA A 134 5.45 6.34 1.29
N VAL A 135 5.48 5.54 2.36
CA VAL A 135 4.44 4.56 2.63
C VAL A 135 3.67 4.95 3.89
N VAL A 136 2.36 5.06 3.75
CA VAL A 136 1.43 5.23 4.86
C VAL A 136 0.72 3.90 5.08
N LEU A 137 0.98 3.27 6.22
CA LEU A 137 0.36 2.01 6.61
C LEU A 137 -0.70 2.28 7.67
N ILE A 138 -1.95 1.93 7.37
CA ILE A 138 -3.05 1.94 8.33
C ILE A 138 -3.25 0.50 8.81
N SER A 139 -3.13 0.27 10.10
CA SER A 139 -3.35 -1.05 10.70
C SER A 139 -3.74 -0.92 12.16
N HIS A 140 -4.54 -1.86 12.65
CA HIS A 140 -4.83 -2.06 14.06
C HIS A 140 -3.91 -3.12 14.71
N ASN A 141 -3.09 -3.81 13.91
CA ASN A 141 -2.10 -4.77 14.39
C ASN A 141 -0.78 -4.05 14.73
N LEU A 142 -0.57 -3.79 16.02
CA LEU A 142 0.63 -3.10 16.49
C LEU A 142 1.93 -3.85 16.19
N ASN A 143 1.91 -5.19 16.15
CA ASN A 143 3.10 -5.96 15.81
C ASN A 143 3.58 -5.64 14.38
N ASP A 144 2.65 -5.56 13.44
CA ASP A 144 2.95 -5.20 12.06
C ASP A 144 3.51 -3.77 11.97
N ILE A 145 2.87 -2.82 12.69
CA ILE A 145 3.31 -1.42 12.74
C ILE A 145 4.74 -1.34 13.31
N PHE A 146 4.99 -1.94 14.46
CA PHE A 146 6.32 -1.90 15.09
C PHE A 146 7.39 -2.62 14.27
N GLN A 147 7.01 -3.56 13.39
CA GLN A 147 7.95 -4.24 12.50
C GLN A 147 8.42 -3.32 11.38
N VAL A 148 7.54 -2.50 10.78
CA VAL A 148 7.87 -1.78 9.53
C VAL A 148 7.87 -0.26 9.63
N ALA A 149 7.17 0.36 10.59
CA ALA A 149 7.06 1.81 10.67
C ALA A 149 8.35 2.46 11.19
N ASP A 150 8.62 3.67 10.72
CA ASP A 150 9.64 4.57 11.26
C ASP A 150 8.99 5.60 12.20
N ASN A 151 7.78 6.05 11.86
CA ASN A 151 6.95 6.96 12.66
C ASN A 151 5.57 6.36 12.86
N ILE A 152 4.94 6.66 13.99
CA ILE A 152 3.60 6.21 14.36
C ILE A 152 2.73 7.43 14.62
N ALA A 153 1.57 7.47 13.95
CA ALA A 153 0.53 8.45 14.17
C ALA A 153 -0.67 7.72 14.82
N ALA A 154 -0.96 8.07 16.07
CA ALA A 154 -2.09 7.50 16.81
C ALA A 154 -3.31 8.42 16.71
N LEU A 155 -4.45 7.84 16.32
CA LEU A 155 -5.74 8.53 16.23
C LEU A 155 -6.65 8.06 17.36
N TYR A 156 -7.34 9.00 17.99
CA TYR A 156 -8.37 8.75 19.00
C TYR A 156 -9.61 9.57 18.71
N LEU A 157 -10.75 8.94 18.55
CA LEU A 157 -12.05 9.57 18.25
C LEU A 157 -11.95 10.64 17.14
N GLY A 158 -11.27 10.31 16.04
CA GLY A 158 -11.14 11.19 14.88
C GLY A 158 -10.09 12.30 15.01
N ASN A 159 -9.39 12.39 16.15
CA ASN A 159 -8.35 13.39 16.39
C ASN A 159 -6.97 12.75 16.48
N MET A 160 -5.94 13.49 16.06
CA MET A 160 -4.55 13.07 16.26
C MET A 160 -4.22 13.12 17.76
N ALA A 161 -3.99 11.95 18.37
CA ALA A 161 -3.56 11.83 19.76
C ALA A 161 -2.07 12.13 19.89
N ALA A 162 -1.25 11.52 19.04
CA ALA A 162 0.20 11.79 18.97
C ALA A 162 0.77 11.41 17.60
N GLN A 163 1.90 12.03 17.23
CA GLN A 163 2.75 11.64 16.12
C GLN A 163 4.19 11.55 16.63
N VAL A 164 4.75 10.34 16.64
CA VAL A 164 6.01 10.03 17.32
C VAL A 164 6.89 9.11 16.49
N LYS A 165 8.18 9.10 16.77
CA LYS A 165 9.06 8.06 16.22
C LYS A 165 8.77 6.74 16.92
N LYS A 166 8.85 5.65 16.18
CA LYS A 166 8.68 4.30 16.73
C LYS A 166 9.64 4.01 17.90
N THR A 167 10.85 4.57 17.84
CA THR A 167 11.89 4.40 18.87
C THR A 167 11.55 5.06 20.20
N ASP A 168 10.66 6.04 20.19
CA ASP A 168 10.38 6.91 21.35
C ASP A 168 9.14 6.45 22.13
N VAL A 169 8.52 5.34 21.70
CA VAL A 169 7.29 4.82 22.32
C VAL A 169 7.33 3.29 22.42
N THR A 170 6.63 2.78 23.43
CA THR A 170 6.36 1.36 23.61
C THR A 170 4.99 0.97 23.04
N THR A 171 4.78 -0.33 22.80
CA THR A 171 3.47 -0.84 22.37
C THR A 171 2.36 -0.47 23.36
N ASN A 172 2.61 -0.52 24.67
CA ASN A 172 1.62 -0.14 25.68
C ASN A 172 1.22 1.33 25.60
N GLN A 173 2.19 2.22 25.37
CA GLN A 173 1.92 3.65 25.20
C GLN A 173 1.08 3.92 23.94
N VAL A 174 1.35 3.19 22.85
CA VAL A 174 0.50 3.29 21.64
C VAL A 174 -0.92 2.79 21.91
N ILE A 175 -1.09 1.69 22.65
CA ILE A 175 -2.42 1.20 23.09
C ILE A 175 -3.14 2.27 23.90
N GLU A 176 -2.49 2.90 24.87
CA GLU A 176 -3.07 3.99 25.66
C GLU A 176 -3.51 5.15 24.77
N LEU A 177 -2.66 5.57 23.82
CA LEU A 177 -2.97 6.66 22.89
C LEU A 177 -4.25 6.38 22.07
N ILE A 178 -4.39 5.17 21.51
CA ILE A 178 -5.54 4.81 20.68
C ILE A 178 -6.81 4.53 21.49
N THR A 179 -6.70 4.23 22.80
CA THR A 179 -7.84 3.89 23.66
C THR A 179 -8.30 5.05 24.52
N THR A 180 -7.41 5.93 24.95
CA THR A 180 -7.71 7.03 25.88
C THR A 180 -7.38 8.43 25.31
N GLY A 181 -6.64 8.47 24.20
CA GLY A 181 -6.16 9.71 23.59
C GLY A 181 -4.94 10.32 24.29
N LYS A 182 -4.41 9.68 25.32
CA LYS A 182 -3.25 10.17 26.10
C LYS A 182 -2.38 9.00 26.52
N SER A 183 -1.09 9.27 26.72
CA SER A 183 -0.16 8.33 27.38
C SER A 183 0.89 9.14 28.14
N GLU A 184 1.31 8.62 29.29
CA GLU A 184 2.32 9.28 30.13
C GLU A 184 3.67 9.31 29.40
N GLY A 185 4.31 10.49 29.40
CA GLY A 185 5.61 10.70 28.73
C GLY A 185 5.55 10.88 27.21
N VAL A 186 4.35 10.81 26.59
CA VAL A 186 4.16 11.08 25.15
C VAL A 186 3.42 12.40 24.98
N THR A 187 4.09 13.38 24.36
CA THR A 187 3.50 14.68 23.99
C THR A 187 3.07 14.68 22.53
N LYS A 188 2.07 15.53 22.21
CA LYS A 188 1.58 15.74 20.83
C LYS A 188 2.68 16.29 19.92
#